data_d56624daf9ebd04f8ad55416e7a95feb
#
_entry.id   d56624daf9ebd04f8ad55416e7a95feb
#
_cell.length_a   1.000
_cell.length_b   1.000
_cell.length_c   1.000
_cell.angle_alpha   90.00
_cell.angle_beta   90.00
_cell.angle_gamma   90.00
#
_symmetry.space_group_name_H-M   'P 1'
#
loop_
_entity.id
_entity.type
_entity.pdbx_description
1 polymer ?
#
loop_
_entity_poly.entity_id
_entity_poly.type
_entity_poly.pdbx_seq_one_letter_code
_entity_poly.pdbx_strand_id
1 'polypeptide(L)'
;MQHANPHAKPYGKINAEHVVFPIDLRYSFGHKLVNVVFGPKKTVFAVHEDLLCSSSKYFKRKFQKSRRAIEGDCSVCTEEVANLAAVSYCNACGQNFHQACINDWLDRERTCPLCRLEWSLPRNQSNDTVHIVIGCAWDGANFDRYMQWLYTDTLPDNGARLTELFTAHILACRLKDPRYMIASRRSIIDFVSTPEATVTHSDMEFLYRDVSMASPLRTFFLDLCIANPSLVKVVPGLPEQFLLDLTEKLLSSRPVEGRTLYQALARHLSDDEEGQGNSD
;
A
#
# COMPACT_ATOMS: atom_id res chain seq x y z
N MET A 1 17.09 20.52 -50.63
CA MET A 1 15.63 20.80 -50.51
C MET A 1 15.05 19.67 -49.65
N GLN A 2 14.85 19.92 -48.38
CA GLN A 2 14.30 18.97 -47.42
C GLN A 2 12.80 19.24 -47.30
N HIS A 3 11.96 18.26 -47.62
CA HIS A 3 10.53 18.35 -47.48
C HIS A 3 10.14 18.07 -46.02
N ALA A 4 9.67 19.11 -45.34
CA ALA A 4 9.05 19.00 -44.02
C ALA A 4 7.66 18.39 -44.12
N ASN A 5 7.33 17.45 -43.26
CA ASN A 5 6.05 16.77 -43.14
C ASN A 5 5.06 17.65 -42.33
N PRO A 6 3.90 18.08 -42.85
CA PRO A 6 3.05 19.08 -42.21
C PRO A 6 1.95 18.52 -41.30
N HIS A 7 2.02 17.28 -40.78
CA HIS A 7 0.94 16.68 -40.00
C HIS A 7 1.32 16.25 -38.56
N ALA A 8 2.33 16.86 -37.95
CA ALA A 8 2.51 16.69 -36.52
C ALA A 8 1.58 17.64 -35.76
N LYS A 9 0.47 17.13 -35.25
CA LYS A 9 -0.35 17.86 -34.27
C LYS A 9 0.47 18.05 -32.98
N PRO A 10 0.55 19.30 -32.45
CA PRO A 10 1.22 19.50 -31.17
C PRO A 10 0.39 18.85 -30.06
N TYR A 11 1.04 18.03 -29.26
CA TYR A 11 0.50 17.53 -28.01
C TYR A 11 0.11 18.76 -27.16
N GLY A 12 -1.18 18.88 -26.87
CA GLY A 12 -1.69 19.93 -26.02
C GLY A 12 -0.98 19.93 -24.67
N LYS A 13 -0.48 21.09 -24.32
CA LYS A 13 -0.01 21.37 -22.94
C LYS A 13 -1.15 21.02 -22.01
N ILE A 14 -0.98 19.98 -21.21
CA ILE A 14 -1.81 19.74 -20.04
C ILE A 14 -1.54 20.92 -19.11
N ASN A 15 -2.48 21.85 -19.05
CA ASN A 15 -2.46 22.88 -18.04
C ASN A 15 -2.48 22.17 -16.68
N ALA A 16 -1.39 22.29 -15.95
CA ALA A 16 -1.35 22.03 -14.52
C ALA A 16 -2.19 23.10 -13.82
N GLU A 17 -3.50 23.07 -14.00
CA GLU A 17 -4.41 23.82 -13.18
C GLU A 17 -4.33 23.23 -11.78
N HIS A 18 -3.87 24.04 -10.89
CA HIS A 18 -3.81 23.90 -9.46
C HIS A 18 -4.94 23.01 -8.92
N VAL A 19 -4.64 21.77 -8.61
CA VAL A 19 -5.42 21.05 -7.63
C VAL A 19 -5.09 21.68 -6.29
N VAL A 20 -5.81 22.75 -5.98
CA VAL A 20 -5.85 23.32 -4.63
C VAL A 20 -6.51 22.24 -3.79
N PHE A 21 -5.73 21.48 -3.05
CA PHE A 21 -6.23 20.72 -1.92
C PHE A 21 -6.44 21.70 -0.76
N PRO A 22 -7.66 22.13 -0.47
CA PRO A 22 -7.93 22.97 0.70
C PRO A 22 -8.10 22.08 1.94
N ILE A 23 -7.28 21.06 2.09
CA ILE A 23 -7.29 20.24 3.28
C ILE A 23 -6.06 20.64 4.07
N ASP A 24 -6.28 21.22 5.25
CA ASP A 24 -5.20 21.34 6.23
C ASP A 24 -4.72 19.92 6.55
N LEU A 25 -3.66 19.49 5.89
CA LEU A 25 -3.10 18.15 5.97
C LEU A 25 -2.83 17.71 7.41
N ARG A 26 -2.61 18.67 8.31
CA ARG A 26 -2.41 18.43 9.75
C ARG A 26 -3.64 17.82 10.41
N TYR A 27 -4.84 18.12 9.93
CA TYR A 27 -6.08 17.55 10.45
C TYR A 27 -6.46 16.21 9.78
N SER A 28 -5.87 15.91 8.60
CA SER A 28 -6.20 14.70 7.85
C SER A 28 -5.48 13.44 8.33
N PHE A 29 -4.35 13.58 9.05
CA PHE A 29 -3.50 12.43 9.39
C PHE A 29 -3.49 12.09 10.89
N GLY A 30 -4.26 12.83 11.70
CA GLY A 30 -4.17 12.74 13.17
C GLY A 30 -2.98 13.51 13.74
N HIS A 31 -2.89 13.59 15.06
CA HIS A 31 -1.87 14.39 15.75
C HIS A 31 -0.72 13.54 16.31
N LYS A 32 -0.93 12.24 16.44
CA LYS A 32 0.04 11.35 17.07
C LYS A 32 1.04 10.83 16.05
N LEU A 33 2.33 11.04 16.35
CA LEU A 33 3.44 10.44 15.62
C LEU A 33 3.92 9.17 16.31
N VAL A 34 4.25 8.17 15.52
CA VAL A 34 4.88 6.92 15.95
C VAL A 34 6.18 6.70 15.20
N ASN A 35 7.11 5.97 15.79
CA ASN A 35 8.37 5.65 15.16
C ASN A 35 8.33 4.22 14.59
N VAL A 36 8.70 4.09 13.33
CA VAL A 36 8.93 2.82 12.66
C VAL A 36 10.43 2.67 12.42
N VAL A 37 11.05 1.68 13.04
CA VAL A 37 12.46 1.35 12.82
C VAL A 37 12.52 0.23 11.79
N PHE A 38 13.11 0.51 10.64
CA PHE A 38 13.07 -0.37 9.48
C PHE A 38 14.45 -0.83 9.01
N GLY A 39 14.50 -2.11 8.65
CA GLY A 39 15.66 -2.73 8.01
C GLY A 39 16.87 -2.95 8.94
N PRO A 40 17.96 -3.53 8.40
CA PRO A 40 19.15 -3.87 9.16
C PRO A 40 19.92 -2.64 9.66
N LYS A 41 19.83 -1.53 8.93
CA LYS A 41 20.43 -0.25 9.32
C LYS A 41 19.63 0.49 10.39
N LYS A 42 18.49 -0.06 10.82
CA LYS A 42 17.60 0.52 11.84
C LYS A 42 17.20 1.97 11.51
N THR A 43 16.90 2.25 10.25
CA THR A 43 16.44 3.58 9.83
C THR A 43 15.11 3.89 10.53
N VAL A 44 15.02 5.07 11.15
CA VAL A 44 13.84 5.50 11.91
C VAL A 44 13.00 6.44 11.07
N PHE A 45 11.70 6.14 11.00
CA PHE A 45 10.69 6.94 10.31
C PHE A 45 9.65 7.40 11.32
N ALA A 46 9.42 8.71 11.41
CA ALA A 46 8.33 9.28 12.20
C ALA A 46 7.09 9.42 11.29
N VAL A 47 5.98 8.79 11.69
CA VAL A 47 4.78 8.67 10.85
C VAL A 47 3.54 8.98 11.67
N HIS A 48 2.53 9.63 11.08
CA HIS A 48 1.23 9.80 11.72
C HIS A 48 0.56 8.44 11.96
N GLU A 49 0.25 8.14 13.21
CA GLU A 49 -0.31 6.86 13.63
C GLU A 49 -1.61 6.54 12.89
N ASP A 50 -2.53 7.49 12.83
CA ASP A 50 -3.84 7.29 12.22
C ASP A 50 -3.74 7.01 10.72
N LEU A 51 -2.87 7.74 10.00
CA LEU A 51 -2.62 7.50 8.59
C LEU A 51 -2.07 6.09 8.35
N LEU A 52 -1.07 5.70 9.13
CA LEU A 52 -0.42 4.39 9.04
C LEU A 52 -1.40 3.24 9.34
N CYS A 53 -2.24 3.42 10.37
CA CYS A 53 -3.21 2.42 10.80
C CYS A 53 -4.46 2.35 9.93
N SER A 54 -4.81 3.41 9.22
CA SER A 54 -5.94 3.42 8.27
C SER A 54 -5.69 2.54 7.06
N SER A 55 -4.45 2.44 6.61
CA SER A 55 -4.05 1.68 5.43
C SER A 55 -3.58 0.27 5.79
N SER A 56 -2.74 0.13 6.81
CA SER A 56 -2.07 -1.12 7.15
C SER A 56 -2.72 -1.86 8.31
N LYS A 57 -3.25 -3.06 8.06
CA LYS A 57 -3.77 -3.97 9.11
C LYS A 57 -2.66 -4.42 10.08
N TYR A 58 -1.41 -4.47 9.64
CA TYR A 58 -0.27 -4.78 10.50
C TYR A 58 -0.08 -3.70 11.56
N PHE A 59 0.00 -2.43 11.14
CA PHE A 59 0.20 -1.31 12.07
C PHE A 59 -1.03 -1.07 12.95
N LYS A 60 -2.24 -1.24 12.42
CA LYS A 60 -3.47 -1.15 13.23
C LYS A 60 -3.43 -2.12 14.41
N ARG A 61 -2.99 -3.36 14.19
CA ARG A 61 -2.84 -4.35 15.28
C ARG A 61 -1.72 -4.02 16.27
N LYS A 62 -0.73 -3.23 15.86
CA LYS A 62 0.39 -2.84 16.74
C LYS A 62 0.07 -1.61 17.57
N PHE A 63 -0.48 -0.57 16.98
CA PHE A 63 -0.68 0.72 17.62
C PHE A 63 -2.12 0.94 18.10
N GLN A 64 -3.12 0.45 17.37
CA GLN A 64 -4.55 0.69 17.63
C GLN A 64 -5.32 -0.59 17.90
N LYS A 65 -4.75 -1.50 18.70
CA LYS A 65 -5.31 -2.85 18.94
C LYS A 65 -6.74 -2.82 19.48
N SER A 66 -7.06 -1.87 20.36
CA SER A 66 -8.36 -1.74 20.99
C SER A 66 -9.33 -0.85 20.23
N ARG A 67 -8.89 -0.09 19.22
CA ARG A 67 -9.73 0.86 18.52
C ARG A 67 -10.81 0.15 17.71
N ARG A 68 -12.06 0.51 17.94
CA ARG A 68 -13.22 0.03 17.16
C ARG A 68 -13.20 0.63 15.76
N ALA A 69 -14.04 0.09 14.86
CA ALA A 69 -14.29 0.71 13.57
C ALA A 69 -14.77 2.16 13.78
N ILE A 70 -14.40 3.06 12.84
CA ILE A 70 -14.84 4.46 12.88
C ILE A 70 -16.16 4.51 12.14
N GLU A 71 -17.22 4.22 12.85
CA GLU A 71 -18.59 4.17 12.38
C GLU A 71 -19.54 4.53 13.52
N GLY A 72 -20.72 5.00 13.17
CA GLY A 72 -21.76 5.39 14.13
C GLY A 72 -21.52 6.76 14.77
N ASP A 73 -22.23 7.02 15.88
CA ASP A 73 -22.32 8.33 16.48
C ASP A 73 -21.33 8.55 17.63
N CYS A 74 -20.87 9.77 17.76
CA CYS A 74 -20.14 10.22 18.93
C CYS A 74 -21.06 10.20 20.15
N SER A 75 -20.74 9.44 21.19
CA SER A 75 -21.58 9.34 22.39
C SER A 75 -21.59 10.60 23.27
N VAL A 76 -20.93 11.68 22.86
CA VAL A 76 -20.96 12.99 23.54
C VAL A 76 -21.93 13.93 22.85
N CYS A 77 -21.87 14.11 21.53
CA CYS A 77 -22.74 15.01 20.79
C CYS A 77 -23.83 14.31 19.97
N THR A 78 -23.85 12.99 19.90
CA THR A 78 -24.77 12.17 19.10
C THR A 78 -24.74 12.41 17.58
N GLU A 79 -23.71 13.07 17.09
CA GLU A 79 -23.47 13.26 15.66
C GLU A 79 -22.53 12.17 15.12
N GLU A 80 -22.67 11.87 13.83
CA GLU A 80 -21.87 10.85 13.15
C GLU A 80 -20.37 11.14 13.20
N VAL A 81 -19.56 10.13 13.52
CA VAL A 81 -18.09 10.21 13.51
C VAL A 81 -17.60 9.92 12.09
N ALA A 82 -17.70 10.90 11.20
CA ALA A 82 -17.46 10.71 9.78
C ALA A 82 -16.01 10.97 9.32
N ASN A 83 -15.16 11.62 10.12
CA ASN A 83 -13.85 12.08 9.67
C ASN A 83 -12.73 11.64 10.62
N LEU A 84 -11.82 10.80 10.11
CA LEU A 84 -10.60 10.33 10.81
C LEU A 84 -9.77 11.45 11.45
N ALA A 85 -9.72 12.61 10.82
CA ALA A 85 -8.83 13.71 11.19
C ALA A 85 -9.17 14.35 12.54
N ALA A 86 -10.42 14.27 12.95
CA ALA A 86 -10.93 14.90 14.15
C ALA A 86 -11.45 13.89 15.18
N VAL A 87 -10.92 12.67 15.15
CA VAL A 87 -11.41 11.57 16.00
C VAL A 87 -10.33 11.06 16.93
N SER A 88 -10.65 11.03 18.22
CA SER A 88 -9.87 10.35 19.24
C SER A 88 -10.60 9.08 19.70
N TYR A 89 -9.91 8.20 20.40
CA TYR A 89 -10.53 6.99 20.91
C TYR A 89 -10.05 6.63 22.33
N CYS A 90 -10.89 5.95 23.07
CA CYS A 90 -10.53 5.43 24.38
C CYS A 90 -9.66 4.17 24.25
N ASN A 91 -8.46 4.19 24.83
CA ASN A 91 -7.54 3.03 24.79
C ASN A 91 -8.10 1.80 25.54
N ALA A 92 -9.04 1.98 26.47
CA ALA A 92 -9.62 0.89 27.25
C ALA A 92 -10.77 0.19 26.51
N CYS A 93 -11.77 0.94 26.03
CA CYS A 93 -12.96 0.35 25.39
C CYS A 93 -12.96 0.48 23.85
N GLY A 94 -12.03 1.24 23.27
CA GLY A 94 -11.89 1.41 21.82
C GLY A 94 -12.89 2.37 21.19
N GLN A 95 -13.83 2.94 21.96
CA GLN A 95 -14.86 3.84 21.45
C GLN A 95 -14.25 5.12 20.88
N ASN A 96 -14.73 5.51 19.69
CA ASN A 96 -14.34 6.73 19.01
C ASN A 96 -15.22 7.91 19.44
N PHE A 97 -14.60 9.10 19.47
CA PHE A 97 -15.24 10.37 19.81
C PHE A 97 -14.67 11.47 18.92
N HIS A 98 -15.44 12.51 18.64
CA HIS A 98 -14.85 13.71 18.05
C HIS A 98 -13.78 14.28 18.98
N GLN A 99 -12.68 14.73 18.44
CA GLN A 99 -11.56 15.28 19.22
C GLN A 99 -12.01 16.49 20.08
N ALA A 100 -12.84 17.39 19.53
CA ALA A 100 -13.39 18.51 20.26
C ALA A 100 -14.26 18.04 21.42
N CYS A 101 -15.18 17.10 21.19
CA CYS A 101 -16.09 16.57 22.21
C CYS A 101 -15.33 15.91 23.37
N ILE A 102 -14.28 15.15 23.06
CA ILE A 102 -13.53 14.48 24.13
C ILE A 102 -12.63 15.47 24.89
N ASN A 103 -12.09 16.49 24.23
CA ASN A 103 -11.33 17.54 24.90
C ASN A 103 -12.22 18.29 25.91
N ASP A 104 -13.40 18.78 25.48
CA ASP A 104 -14.37 19.47 26.34
C ASP A 104 -14.85 18.58 27.52
N TRP A 105 -14.96 17.28 27.29
CA TRP A 105 -15.26 16.33 28.35
C TRP A 105 -14.12 16.20 29.36
N LEU A 106 -12.89 16.03 28.86
CA LEU A 106 -11.70 15.81 29.70
C LEU A 106 -11.30 17.03 30.53
N ASP A 107 -11.72 18.23 30.14
CA ASP A 107 -11.57 19.45 30.95
C ASP A 107 -12.38 19.38 32.26
N ARG A 108 -13.43 18.57 32.29
CA ARG A 108 -14.35 18.37 33.45
C ARG A 108 -14.15 17.03 34.13
N GLU A 109 -13.98 15.97 33.37
CA GLU A 109 -13.96 14.58 33.83
C GLU A 109 -12.76 13.85 33.20
N ARG A 110 -11.83 13.36 33.99
CA ARG A 110 -10.65 12.63 33.50
C ARG A 110 -10.94 11.17 33.13
N THR A 111 -12.16 10.84 32.77
CA THR A 111 -12.62 9.49 32.48
C THR A 111 -13.24 9.39 31.10
N CYS A 112 -13.29 8.17 30.56
CA CYS A 112 -14.00 7.92 29.30
C CYS A 112 -15.53 8.15 29.48
N PRO A 113 -16.19 8.91 28.59
CA PRO A 113 -17.64 9.12 28.67
C PRO A 113 -18.47 7.82 28.67
N LEU A 114 -17.96 6.76 28.02
CA LEU A 114 -18.68 5.50 27.87
C LEU A 114 -18.32 4.46 28.93
N CYS A 115 -17.05 4.10 29.09
CA CYS A 115 -16.64 3.04 30.01
C CYS A 115 -16.20 3.53 31.39
N ARG A 116 -16.09 4.84 31.60
CA ARG A 116 -15.73 5.52 32.85
C ARG A 116 -14.35 5.16 33.41
N LEU A 117 -13.55 4.40 32.69
CA LEU A 117 -12.17 4.20 33.05
C LEU A 117 -11.38 5.48 32.84
N GLU A 118 -10.31 5.66 33.62
CA GLU A 118 -9.43 6.81 33.50
C GLU A 118 -8.98 6.98 32.07
N TRP A 119 -9.17 8.19 31.52
CA TRP A 119 -8.68 8.50 30.18
C TRP A 119 -7.17 8.57 30.20
N SER A 120 -6.56 7.49 29.81
CA SER A 120 -5.13 7.53 29.54
C SER A 120 -4.91 8.36 28.28
N LEU A 121 -4.49 9.60 28.44
CA LEU A 121 -3.80 10.31 27.36
C LEU A 121 -2.74 9.34 26.84
N PRO A 122 -2.57 9.20 25.51
CA PRO A 122 -1.44 8.44 25.01
C PRO A 122 -0.20 9.02 25.71
N ARG A 123 0.25 8.32 26.75
CA ARG A 123 1.50 8.69 27.38
C ARG A 123 2.50 8.69 26.26
N ASN A 124 3.37 9.70 26.22
CA ASN A 124 4.63 9.65 25.47
C ASN A 124 5.45 8.48 26.03
N GLN A 125 4.98 7.26 25.77
CA GLN A 125 5.65 6.06 26.21
C GLN A 125 6.62 5.67 25.11
N SER A 126 7.80 5.30 25.52
CA SER A 126 8.84 4.62 24.76
C SER A 126 8.35 3.42 23.92
N ASN A 127 7.06 3.10 23.96
CA ASN A 127 6.40 2.02 23.22
C ASN A 127 5.79 2.45 21.86
N ASP A 128 5.86 3.73 21.50
CA ASP A 128 5.40 4.21 20.17
C ASP A 128 6.43 3.90 19.07
N THR A 129 7.28 2.92 19.32
CA THR A 129 8.28 2.47 18.37
C THR A 129 8.02 1.02 17.98
N VAL A 130 7.86 0.75 16.69
CA VAL A 130 7.77 -0.59 16.13
C VAL A 130 9.01 -0.90 15.32
N HIS A 131 9.66 -2.00 15.66
CA HIS A 131 10.78 -2.54 14.89
C HIS A 131 10.26 -3.50 13.85
N ILE A 132 10.51 -3.18 12.57
CA ILE A 132 10.20 -4.06 11.46
C ILE A 132 11.51 -4.62 10.93
N VAL A 133 11.75 -5.89 11.24
CA VAL A 133 12.86 -6.65 10.67
C VAL A 133 12.30 -7.50 9.54
N ILE A 134 12.52 -7.08 8.33
CA ILE A 134 12.18 -7.84 7.12
C ILE A 134 13.50 -8.15 6.45
N GLY A 135 14.00 -9.38 6.52
CA GLY A 135 15.18 -9.90 5.84
C GLY A 135 16.31 -8.93 5.47
N CYS A 136 17.47 -9.44 5.15
CA CYS A 136 18.66 -8.60 4.88
C CYS A 136 18.63 -7.81 3.55
N ALA A 137 17.68 -8.11 2.65
CA ALA A 137 17.54 -7.41 1.35
C ALA A 137 16.73 -6.10 1.43
N TRP A 138 16.21 -5.73 2.61
CA TRP A 138 15.28 -4.62 2.79
C TRP A 138 15.97 -3.47 3.49
N ASP A 139 16.19 -2.39 2.78
CA ASP A 139 16.73 -1.16 3.33
C ASP A 139 15.66 -0.09 3.59
N GLY A 140 16.08 1.04 4.17
CA GLY A 140 15.20 2.15 4.44
C GLY A 140 14.52 2.74 3.20
N ALA A 141 15.12 2.61 2.01
CA ALA A 141 14.57 3.15 0.77
C ALA A 141 13.24 2.49 0.39
N ASN A 142 13.06 1.20 0.69
CA ASN A 142 11.79 0.51 0.45
C ASN A 142 10.66 1.05 1.34
N PHE A 143 10.98 1.36 2.59
CA PHE A 143 9.99 1.94 3.49
C PHE A 143 9.77 3.43 3.18
N ASP A 144 10.80 4.15 2.74
CA ASP A 144 10.67 5.54 2.29
C ASP A 144 9.69 5.66 1.10
N ARG A 145 9.78 4.74 0.13
CA ARG A 145 8.82 4.66 -0.99
C ARG A 145 7.38 4.40 -0.50
N TYR A 146 7.21 3.50 0.48
CA TYR A 146 5.92 3.28 1.12
C TYR A 146 5.40 4.54 1.81
N MET A 147 6.27 5.27 2.50
CA MET A 147 5.94 6.53 3.16
C MET A 147 5.48 7.60 2.15
N GLN A 148 6.23 7.76 1.06
CA GLN A 148 5.86 8.71 0.00
C GLN A 148 4.46 8.37 -0.55
N TRP A 149 4.22 7.09 -0.87
CA TRP A 149 2.90 6.66 -1.31
C TRP A 149 1.82 6.92 -0.25
N LEU A 150 2.09 6.61 1.01
CA LEU A 150 1.13 6.77 2.11
C LEU A 150 0.65 8.21 2.27
N TYR A 151 1.52 9.20 2.03
CA TYR A 151 1.20 10.62 2.14
C TYR A 151 0.67 11.23 0.84
N THR A 152 1.00 10.68 -0.31
CA THR A 152 0.67 11.28 -1.63
C THR A 152 -0.34 10.48 -2.43
N ASP A 153 -0.63 9.23 -2.00
CA ASP A 153 -1.42 8.23 -2.76
C ASP A 153 -0.83 7.93 -4.15
N THR A 154 0.43 8.31 -4.37
CA THR A 154 1.13 8.15 -5.65
C THR A 154 2.44 7.40 -5.43
N LEU A 155 2.62 6.28 -6.15
CA LEU A 155 3.93 5.62 -6.18
C LEU A 155 4.89 6.45 -7.03
N PRO A 156 6.07 6.80 -6.50
CA PRO A 156 7.04 7.55 -7.27
C PRO A 156 7.55 6.69 -8.44
N ASP A 157 7.36 7.21 -9.65
CA ASP A 157 7.74 6.57 -10.92
C ASP A 157 9.09 7.07 -11.43
N ASN A 158 10.03 7.32 -10.55
CA ASN A 158 11.33 7.92 -10.87
C ASN A 158 12.30 6.92 -11.54
N GLY A 159 11.87 6.23 -12.61
CA GLY A 159 12.68 5.21 -13.27
C GLY A 159 12.90 3.96 -12.40
N ALA A 160 11.91 3.61 -11.61
CA ALA A 160 11.94 2.44 -10.74
C ALA A 160 12.25 1.18 -11.55
N ARG A 161 13.18 0.36 -11.06
CA ARG A 161 13.45 -0.96 -11.63
C ARG A 161 12.32 -1.92 -11.25
N LEU A 162 12.08 -2.93 -12.06
CA LEU A 162 11.06 -3.94 -11.79
C LEU A 162 11.26 -4.61 -10.42
N THR A 163 12.50 -4.89 -10.03
CA THR A 163 12.86 -5.43 -8.71
C THR A 163 12.38 -4.53 -7.55
N GLU A 164 12.42 -3.19 -7.73
CA GLU A 164 11.95 -2.25 -6.72
C GLU A 164 10.42 -2.27 -6.59
N LEU A 165 9.72 -2.44 -7.71
CA LEU A 165 8.27 -2.61 -7.73
C LEU A 165 7.85 -3.94 -7.10
N PHE A 166 8.59 -5.02 -7.36
CA PHE A 166 8.40 -6.29 -6.67
C PHE A 166 8.59 -6.14 -5.16
N THR A 167 9.62 -5.43 -4.76
CA THR A 167 9.90 -5.16 -3.34
C THR A 167 8.76 -4.37 -2.69
N ALA A 168 8.23 -3.34 -3.37
CA ALA A 168 7.08 -2.56 -2.90
C ALA A 168 5.86 -3.46 -2.69
N HIS A 169 5.57 -4.36 -3.64
CA HIS A 169 4.45 -5.30 -3.53
C HIS A 169 4.62 -6.29 -2.36
N ILE A 170 5.81 -6.84 -2.19
CA ILE A 170 6.09 -7.75 -1.06
C ILE A 170 5.95 -7.00 0.28
N LEU A 171 6.40 -5.75 0.35
CA LEU A 171 6.21 -4.91 1.54
C LEU A 171 4.72 -4.71 1.83
N ALA A 172 3.92 -4.40 0.81
CA ALA A 172 2.47 -4.27 0.93
C ALA A 172 1.82 -5.52 1.52
N CYS A 173 2.19 -6.70 1.02
CA CYS A 173 1.72 -7.99 1.56
C CYS A 173 2.11 -8.18 3.03
N ARG A 174 3.35 -7.83 3.40
CA ARG A 174 3.85 -7.94 4.78
C ARG A 174 3.15 -6.99 5.74
N LEU A 175 2.91 -5.78 5.29
CA LEU A 175 2.19 -4.75 6.04
C LEU A 175 0.67 -5.00 6.06
N LYS A 176 0.19 -5.97 5.25
CA LYS A 176 -1.24 -6.23 5.06
C LYS A 176 -1.98 -4.95 4.68
N ASP A 177 -1.43 -4.24 3.70
CA ASP A 177 -1.96 -2.99 3.19
C ASP A 177 -2.53 -3.21 1.78
N PRO A 178 -3.86 -3.41 1.65
CA PRO A 178 -4.49 -3.72 0.36
C PRO A 178 -4.38 -2.57 -0.64
N ARG A 179 -4.45 -1.32 -0.17
CA ARG A 179 -4.33 -0.16 -1.07
C ARG A 179 -2.94 -0.08 -1.70
N TYR A 180 -1.89 -0.29 -0.89
CA TYR A 180 -0.52 -0.32 -1.40
C TYR A 180 -0.25 -1.55 -2.27
N MET A 181 -0.89 -2.69 -1.98
CA MET A 181 -0.85 -3.87 -2.85
C MET A 181 -1.41 -3.57 -4.25
N ILE A 182 -2.57 -2.93 -4.33
CA ILE A 182 -3.19 -2.54 -5.60
C ILE A 182 -2.30 -1.53 -6.33
N ALA A 183 -1.81 -0.49 -5.64
CA ALA A 183 -0.93 0.51 -6.23
C ALA A 183 0.34 -0.09 -6.81
N SER A 184 1.02 -0.97 -6.06
CA SER A 184 2.25 -1.63 -6.51
C SER A 184 2.01 -2.58 -7.69
N ARG A 185 0.88 -3.31 -7.73
CA ARG A 185 0.51 -4.13 -8.89
C ARG A 185 0.27 -3.28 -10.14
N ARG A 186 -0.45 -2.16 -10.00
CA ARG A 186 -0.66 -1.22 -11.12
C ARG A 186 0.67 -0.72 -11.68
N SER A 187 1.59 -0.30 -10.81
CA SER A 187 2.91 0.15 -11.26
C SER A 187 3.73 -0.94 -11.95
N ILE A 188 3.61 -2.21 -11.50
CA ILE A 188 4.23 -3.34 -12.21
C ILE A 188 3.62 -3.51 -13.61
N ILE A 189 2.30 -3.42 -13.72
CA ILE A 189 1.59 -3.52 -15.01
C ILE A 189 2.01 -2.38 -15.94
N ASP A 190 1.98 -1.16 -15.44
CA ASP A 190 2.33 0.04 -16.20
C ASP A 190 3.78 -0.08 -16.70
N PHE A 191 4.70 -0.52 -15.84
CA PHE A 191 6.08 -0.79 -16.23
C PHE A 191 6.18 -1.79 -17.37
N VAL A 192 5.60 -2.99 -17.24
CA VAL A 192 5.70 -4.05 -18.26
C VAL A 192 4.88 -3.77 -19.53
N SER A 193 4.03 -2.76 -19.49
CA SER A 193 3.24 -2.32 -20.65
C SER A 193 3.97 -1.26 -21.49
N THR A 194 5.08 -0.71 -20.99
CA THR A 194 5.88 0.24 -21.80
C THR A 194 6.65 -0.51 -22.88
N PRO A 195 6.77 0.05 -24.10
CA PRO A 195 7.49 -0.59 -25.19
C PRO A 195 8.98 -0.87 -24.91
N GLU A 196 9.57 -0.06 -24.04
CA GLU A 196 10.99 -0.13 -23.63
C GLU A 196 11.18 -1.06 -22.42
N ALA A 197 10.11 -1.59 -21.85
CA ALA A 197 10.20 -2.44 -20.69
C ALA A 197 10.95 -3.73 -21.02
N THR A 198 12.00 -3.97 -20.27
CA THR A 198 12.78 -5.20 -20.36
C THR A 198 12.83 -5.86 -18.99
N VAL A 199 12.40 -7.12 -18.94
CA VAL A 199 12.63 -7.96 -17.78
C VAL A 199 14.05 -8.49 -17.86
N THR A 200 14.81 -8.32 -16.80
CA THR A 200 16.20 -8.75 -16.75
C THR A 200 16.34 -10.12 -16.06
N HIS A 201 17.48 -10.76 -16.27
CA HIS A 201 17.83 -11.98 -15.52
C HIS A 201 17.80 -11.74 -14.00
N SER A 202 18.31 -10.59 -13.54
CA SER A 202 18.29 -10.22 -12.12
C SER A 202 16.87 -10.10 -11.54
N ASP A 203 15.90 -9.60 -12.33
CA ASP A 203 14.50 -9.54 -11.89
C ASP A 203 13.91 -10.92 -11.69
N MET A 204 14.23 -11.85 -12.62
CA MET A 204 13.78 -13.23 -12.55
C MET A 204 14.46 -14.00 -11.40
N GLU A 205 15.77 -13.80 -11.20
CA GLU A 205 16.47 -14.36 -10.03
C GLU A 205 15.87 -13.85 -8.73
N PHE A 206 15.66 -12.53 -8.60
CA PHE A 206 15.02 -11.96 -7.40
C PHE A 206 13.67 -12.62 -7.13
N LEU A 207 12.82 -12.71 -8.15
CA LEU A 207 11.47 -13.27 -8.01
C LEU A 207 11.50 -14.76 -7.63
N TYR A 208 12.45 -15.52 -8.12
CA TYR A 208 12.46 -16.97 -7.94
C TYR A 208 13.42 -17.48 -6.85
N ARG A 209 14.40 -16.69 -6.45
CA ARG A 209 15.30 -17.00 -5.33
C ARG A 209 14.85 -16.37 -4.02
N ASP A 210 14.52 -15.06 -4.05
CA ASP A 210 14.33 -14.28 -2.84
C ASP A 210 12.86 -14.19 -2.42
N VAL A 211 11.92 -14.52 -3.29
CA VAL A 211 10.48 -14.53 -3.02
C VAL A 211 10.00 -15.96 -2.78
N SER A 212 9.18 -16.16 -1.76
CA SER A 212 8.60 -17.48 -1.44
C SER A 212 7.84 -18.08 -2.61
N MET A 213 7.90 -19.39 -2.79
CA MET A 213 7.17 -20.13 -3.84
C MET A 213 5.65 -19.91 -3.76
N ALA A 214 5.10 -19.79 -2.56
CA ALA A 214 3.68 -19.54 -2.35
C ALA A 214 3.30 -18.06 -2.45
N SER A 215 4.19 -17.20 -2.95
CA SER A 215 3.92 -15.77 -3.03
C SER A 215 2.91 -15.44 -4.13
N PRO A 216 1.84 -14.68 -3.82
CA PRO A 216 0.92 -14.17 -4.84
C PRO A 216 1.61 -13.38 -5.95
N LEU A 217 2.78 -12.77 -5.65
CA LEU A 217 3.55 -12.02 -6.64
C LEU A 217 4.09 -12.93 -7.76
N ARG A 218 4.56 -14.15 -7.45
CA ARG A 218 5.01 -15.09 -8.49
C ARG A 218 3.86 -15.45 -9.42
N THR A 219 2.72 -15.81 -8.85
CA THR A 219 1.52 -16.14 -9.64
C THR A 219 1.07 -14.97 -10.51
N PHE A 220 1.03 -13.77 -9.93
CA PHE A 220 0.69 -12.55 -10.64
C PHE A 220 1.65 -12.25 -11.80
N PHE A 221 2.95 -12.34 -11.56
CA PHE A 221 3.95 -12.08 -12.60
C PHE A 221 3.93 -13.15 -13.70
N LEU A 222 3.67 -14.40 -13.33
CA LEU A 222 3.48 -15.49 -14.29
C LEU A 222 2.29 -15.23 -15.22
N ASP A 223 1.17 -14.71 -14.69
CA ASP A 223 0.01 -14.31 -15.49
C ASP A 223 0.36 -13.17 -16.48
N LEU A 224 1.18 -12.21 -16.05
CA LEU A 224 1.69 -11.16 -16.93
C LEU A 224 2.54 -11.73 -18.09
N CYS A 225 3.42 -12.69 -17.78
CA CYS A 225 4.26 -13.34 -18.79
C CYS A 225 3.44 -14.16 -19.78
N ILE A 226 2.36 -14.81 -19.33
CA ILE A 226 1.44 -15.54 -20.22
C ILE A 226 0.66 -14.55 -21.12
N ALA A 227 0.21 -13.43 -20.54
CA ALA A 227 -0.52 -12.41 -21.28
C ALA A 227 0.37 -11.65 -22.28
N ASN A 228 1.66 -11.48 -21.96
CA ASN A 228 2.65 -10.83 -22.81
C ASN A 228 3.95 -11.66 -22.87
N PRO A 229 4.01 -12.69 -23.73
CA PRO A 229 5.19 -13.55 -23.83
C PRO A 229 6.48 -12.84 -24.26
N SER A 230 6.38 -11.63 -24.83
CA SER A 230 7.55 -10.85 -25.23
C SER A 230 8.41 -10.40 -24.03
N LEU A 231 7.83 -10.30 -22.83
CA LEU A 231 8.54 -9.93 -21.62
C LEU A 231 9.72 -10.86 -21.29
N VAL A 232 9.61 -12.15 -21.62
CA VAL A 232 10.62 -13.17 -21.28
C VAL A 232 11.35 -13.75 -22.48
N LYS A 233 10.99 -13.36 -23.70
CA LYS A 233 11.60 -13.90 -24.93
C LYS A 233 13.11 -13.69 -25.04
N VAL A 234 13.62 -12.62 -24.45
CA VAL A 234 15.02 -12.18 -24.57
C VAL A 234 15.83 -12.41 -23.29
N VAL A 235 15.23 -13.02 -22.27
CA VAL A 235 15.92 -13.25 -20.99
C VAL A 235 16.73 -14.55 -21.09
N PRO A 236 18.06 -14.50 -21.13
CA PRO A 236 18.89 -15.71 -21.14
C PRO A 236 18.90 -16.33 -19.73
N GLY A 237 18.87 -17.67 -19.67
CA GLY A 237 19.05 -18.38 -18.41
C GLY A 237 17.88 -18.18 -17.43
N LEU A 238 16.64 -18.29 -17.90
CA LEU A 238 15.46 -18.24 -17.03
C LEU A 238 15.58 -19.29 -15.90
N PRO A 239 15.15 -18.96 -14.66
CA PRO A 239 15.16 -19.91 -13.56
C PRO A 239 14.35 -21.17 -13.90
N GLU A 240 14.87 -22.34 -13.56
CA GLU A 240 14.21 -23.63 -13.82
C GLU A 240 12.79 -23.67 -13.22
N GLN A 241 12.64 -23.17 -11.99
CA GLN A 241 11.34 -23.13 -11.33
C GLN A 241 10.34 -22.25 -12.07
N PHE A 242 10.78 -21.16 -12.71
CA PHE A 242 9.90 -20.34 -13.56
C PHE A 242 9.38 -21.14 -14.75
N LEU A 243 10.26 -21.92 -15.40
CA LEU A 243 9.87 -22.74 -16.55
C LEU A 243 8.90 -23.85 -16.14
N LEU A 244 9.08 -24.44 -14.96
CA LEU A 244 8.16 -25.44 -14.40
C LEU A 244 6.79 -24.80 -14.10
N ASP A 245 6.76 -23.69 -13.38
CA ASP A 245 5.52 -22.97 -13.02
C ASP A 245 4.77 -22.52 -14.30
N LEU A 246 5.51 -22.01 -15.31
CA LEU A 246 4.94 -21.58 -16.58
C LEU A 246 4.33 -22.77 -17.34
N THR A 247 5.04 -23.89 -17.39
CA THR A 247 4.60 -25.11 -18.08
C THR A 247 3.34 -25.68 -17.41
N GLU A 248 3.35 -25.80 -16.09
CA GLU A 248 2.21 -26.27 -15.30
C GLU A 248 0.98 -25.38 -15.55
N LYS A 249 1.17 -24.07 -15.53
CA LYS A 249 0.07 -23.13 -15.72
C LYS A 249 -0.48 -23.15 -17.15
N LEU A 250 0.38 -23.27 -18.15
CA LEU A 250 -0.05 -23.39 -19.56
C LEU A 250 -0.80 -24.69 -19.81
N LEU A 251 -0.36 -25.81 -19.20
CA LEU A 251 -1.03 -27.09 -19.31
C LEU A 251 -2.39 -27.11 -18.60
N SER A 252 -2.50 -26.39 -17.50
CA SER A 252 -3.73 -26.27 -16.70
C SER A 252 -4.72 -25.29 -17.31
N SER A 253 -4.25 -24.33 -18.09
CA SER A 253 -5.06 -23.30 -18.70
C SER A 253 -5.54 -23.76 -20.07
N ARG A 254 -6.85 -23.98 -20.23
CA ARG A 254 -7.41 -24.08 -21.60
C ARG A 254 -7.06 -22.78 -22.34
N PRO A 255 -6.66 -22.83 -23.62
CA PRO A 255 -6.37 -21.64 -24.38
C PRO A 255 -7.62 -20.74 -24.37
N VAL A 256 -7.51 -19.60 -23.74
CA VAL A 256 -8.57 -18.59 -23.74
C VAL A 256 -8.26 -17.66 -24.89
N GLU A 257 -8.92 -17.90 -26.01
CA GLU A 257 -8.86 -17.00 -27.15
C GLU A 257 -9.24 -15.58 -26.69
N GLY A 258 -8.37 -14.62 -26.96
CA GLY A 258 -8.68 -13.19 -26.95
C GLY A 258 -8.67 -12.47 -25.60
N ARG A 259 -8.06 -13.00 -24.53
CA ARG A 259 -7.93 -12.23 -23.30
C ARG A 259 -6.88 -11.14 -23.42
N THR A 260 -7.34 -9.89 -23.36
CA THR A 260 -6.45 -8.74 -23.21
C THR A 260 -5.73 -8.78 -21.86
N LEU A 261 -4.55 -8.15 -21.78
CA LEU A 261 -3.79 -7.97 -20.52
C LEU A 261 -4.70 -7.49 -19.36
N TYR A 262 -5.62 -6.59 -19.65
CA TYR A 262 -6.61 -6.06 -18.70
C TYR A 262 -7.55 -7.13 -18.11
N GLN A 263 -7.98 -8.09 -18.89
CA GLN A 263 -8.89 -9.15 -18.42
C GLN A 263 -8.16 -10.18 -17.55
N ALA A 264 -6.89 -10.45 -17.85
CA ALA A 264 -6.07 -11.29 -16.99
C ALA A 264 -5.82 -10.61 -15.63
N LEU A 265 -5.73 -9.27 -15.62
CA LEU A 265 -5.44 -8.44 -14.45
C LEU A 265 -6.68 -8.15 -13.59
N ALA A 266 -7.86 -8.06 -14.21
CA ALA A 266 -9.11 -7.82 -13.49
C ALA A 266 -9.34 -8.83 -12.36
N ARG A 267 -8.94 -10.09 -12.54
CA ARG A 267 -9.00 -11.11 -11.48
C ARG A 267 -8.14 -10.77 -10.27
N HIS A 268 -6.91 -10.33 -10.48
CA HIS A 268 -6.00 -10.00 -9.38
C HIS A 268 -6.35 -8.68 -8.68
N LEU A 269 -7.21 -7.87 -9.28
CA LEU A 269 -7.72 -6.63 -8.69
C LEU A 269 -9.06 -6.87 -7.96
N SER A 270 -9.90 -7.81 -8.45
CA SER A 270 -11.20 -8.13 -7.82
C SER A 270 -11.08 -9.07 -6.62
N ASP A 271 -10.14 -10.00 -6.61
CA ASP A 271 -9.95 -10.91 -5.47
C ASP A 271 -9.56 -10.17 -4.16
N ASP A 272 -9.01 -8.96 -4.28
CA ASP A 272 -8.67 -8.11 -3.14
C ASP A 272 -9.90 -7.36 -2.56
N GLU A 273 -10.98 -7.19 -3.35
CA GLU A 273 -12.24 -6.54 -2.90
C GLU A 273 -13.17 -7.53 -2.19
N GLU A 274 -13.21 -8.80 -2.62
CA GLU A 274 -14.08 -9.83 -2.00
C GLU A 274 -13.55 -10.36 -0.66
N GLY A 275 -12.24 -10.22 -0.40
CA GLY A 275 -11.64 -10.58 0.89
C GLY A 275 -12.04 -9.69 2.08
N GLN A 276 -12.81 -8.62 1.85
CA GLN A 276 -13.29 -7.72 2.90
C GLN A 276 -14.66 -8.07 3.46
N GLY A 277 -15.37 -9.03 2.85
CA GLY A 277 -16.78 -9.32 3.16
C GLY A 277 -17.07 -10.38 4.23
N ASN A 278 -16.08 -11.15 4.72
CA ASN A 278 -16.36 -12.21 5.69
C ASN A 278 -15.24 -12.35 6.72
N SER A 279 -15.37 -11.64 7.82
CA SER A 279 -14.74 -11.98 9.10
C SER A 279 -15.52 -11.29 10.21
N ASP A 280 -16.60 -11.91 10.64
CA ASP A 280 -17.18 -11.73 11.97
C ASP A 280 -16.19 -12.20 13.06
#